data_1647a83a258f0f73ab8ccc821ade7586
#
_entry.id   1647a83a258f0f73ab8ccc821ade7586
#
_cell.length_a   1.000
_cell.length_b   1.000
_cell.length_c   1.000
_cell.angle_alpha   90.00
_cell.angle_beta   90.00
_cell.angle_gamma   90.00
#
_symmetry.space_group_name_H-M   'P 1'
#
loop_
_entity.id
_entity.type
_entity.pdbx_description
1 polymer ?
#
loop_
_entity_poly.entity_id
_entity_poly.type
_entity_poly.pdbx_seq_one_letter_code
_entity_poly.pdbx_strand_id
1 'polypeptide(L)'
;MIKLSYDVKKYRSDIAELVKDDNTVIELGCHVGRTTRTLPETCNIIAIDNSPEASKEMEKLSYVNFINEDVRLHDTLLKVFKITQSCDMLLIDLGGGYHPDTVFKVFYIWSSTFKPTHTIIRNRGLLEFFNSAEGKCEKYVSHEGFLESYHDSGIPPQIKEFSLWTDSLEK
;
A
#
# COMPACT_ATOMS: atom_id res chain seq x y z
N MET A 1 -2.57 -8.81 -9.28
CA MET A 1 -3.71 -9.35 -8.47
C MET A 1 -3.87 -8.53 -7.20
N ILE A 2 -5.12 -8.26 -6.79
CA ILE A 2 -5.43 -7.58 -5.50
C ILE A 2 -5.98 -8.62 -4.52
N LYS A 3 -5.39 -8.73 -3.32
CA LYS A 3 -5.89 -9.57 -2.22
C LYS A 3 -6.36 -8.71 -1.05
N LEU A 4 -7.52 -9.04 -0.49
CA LEU A 4 -8.04 -8.45 0.75
C LEU A 4 -7.90 -9.44 1.91
N SER A 5 -7.29 -9.03 2.99
CA SER A 5 -7.05 -9.83 4.18
C SER A 5 -7.82 -9.28 5.38
N TYR A 6 -8.49 -10.16 6.12
CA TYR A 6 -9.28 -9.80 7.28
C TYR A 6 -8.43 -9.46 8.50
N ASP A 7 -7.39 -10.23 8.74
CA ASP A 7 -6.51 -10.10 9.90
C ASP A 7 -5.02 -10.15 9.51
N VAL A 8 -4.17 -9.86 10.48
CA VAL A 8 -2.72 -9.81 10.27
C VAL A 8 -2.11 -11.18 9.96
N LYS A 9 -2.71 -12.27 10.44
CA LYS A 9 -2.21 -13.63 10.17
C LYS A 9 -2.43 -14.00 8.71
N LYS A 10 -3.66 -13.76 8.21
CA LYS A 10 -3.97 -13.97 6.79
C LYS A 10 -3.15 -13.05 5.89
N TYR A 11 -3.02 -11.77 6.28
CA TYR A 11 -2.20 -10.79 5.57
C TYR A 11 -0.76 -11.27 5.37
N ARG A 12 -0.10 -11.71 6.45
CA ARG A 12 1.28 -12.25 6.36
C ARG A 12 1.36 -13.56 5.59
N SER A 13 0.35 -14.41 5.68
CA SER A 13 0.28 -15.64 4.87
C SER A 13 0.19 -15.33 3.37
N ASP A 14 -0.62 -14.34 3.00
CA ASP A 14 -0.74 -13.90 1.61
C ASP A 14 0.57 -13.28 1.08
N ILE A 15 1.27 -12.53 1.93
CA ILE A 15 2.59 -11.98 1.61
C ILE A 15 3.59 -13.11 1.36
N ALA A 16 3.70 -14.06 2.28
CA ALA A 16 4.63 -15.19 2.16
C ALA A 16 4.38 -16.07 0.93
N GLU A 17 3.13 -16.13 0.44
CA GLU A 17 2.76 -16.86 -0.78
C GLU A 17 3.26 -16.16 -2.06
N LEU A 18 3.25 -14.81 -2.08
CA LEU A 18 3.41 -14.03 -3.31
C LEU A 18 4.76 -13.31 -3.42
N VAL A 19 5.37 -12.91 -2.30
CA VAL A 19 6.67 -12.24 -2.32
C VAL A 19 7.77 -13.23 -2.72
N LYS A 20 8.63 -12.80 -3.62
CA LYS A 20 9.80 -13.55 -4.10
C LYS A 20 11.07 -12.78 -3.77
N ASP A 21 12.19 -13.49 -3.82
CA ASP A 21 13.51 -12.86 -3.77
C ASP A 21 13.63 -11.78 -4.85
N ASP A 22 14.38 -10.73 -4.53
CA ASP A 22 14.67 -9.58 -5.41
C ASP A 22 13.45 -8.72 -5.81
N ASN A 23 12.25 -8.99 -5.25
CA ASN A 23 11.12 -8.12 -5.48
C ASN A 23 11.35 -6.71 -4.94
N THR A 24 10.81 -5.70 -5.65
CA THR A 24 10.63 -4.35 -5.11
C THR A 24 9.30 -4.31 -4.37
N VAL A 25 9.38 -4.07 -3.05
CA VAL A 25 8.23 -4.08 -2.12
C VAL A 25 8.04 -2.68 -1.55
N ILE A 26 6.85 -2.12 -1.70
CA ILE A 26 6.43 -0.89 -1.00
C ILE A 26 5.45 -1.29 0.10
N GLU A 27 5.77 -1.02 1.36
CA GLU A 27 4.93 -1.32 2.52
C GLU A 27 4.41 -0.02 3.15
N LEU A 28 3.10 0.19 3.11
CA LEU A 28 2.39 1.31 3.69
C LEU A 28 1.79 0.92 5.04
N GLY A 29 2.29 1.51 6.13
CA GLY A 29 1.90 1.18 7.49
C GLY A 29 2.73 0.04 8.09
N CYS A 30 4.06 0.16 8.06
CA CYS A 30 4.97 -0.87 8.57
C CYS A 30 5.04 -0.94 10.10
N HIS A 31 4.65 0.15 10.81
CA HIS A 31 4.74 0.31 12.24
C HIS A 31 6.14 -0.11 12.77
N VAL A 32 6.22 -0.98 13.77
CA VAL A 32 7.50 -1.47 14.30
C VAL A 32 8.15 -2.58 13.45
N GLY A 33 7.75 -2.74 12.20
CA GLY A 33 8.38 -3.65 11.24
C GLY A 33 8.11 -5.14 11.49
N ARG A 34 7.01 -5.50 12.14
CA ARG A 34 6.71 -6.93 12.40
C ARG A 34 6.42 -7.71 11.12
N THR A 35 5.83 -7.10 10.12
CA THR A 35 5.60 -7.70 8.80
C THR A 35 6.84 -7.53 7.94
N THR A 36 7.47 -6.36 7.94
CA THR A 36 8.70 -6.05 7.22
C THR A 36 9.79 -7.10 7.46
N ARG A 37 9.98 -7.54 8.72
CA ARG A 37 10.97 -8.58 9.11
C ARG A 37 10.64 -9.97 8.57
N THR A 38 9.48 -10.19 8.00
CA THR A 38 9.12 -11.48 7.36
C THR A 38 9.39 -11.50 5.86
N LEU A 39 9.76 -10.35 5.30
CA LEU A 39 10.16 -10.23 3.89
C LEU A 39 11.61 -10.72 3.71
N PRO A 40 11.94 -11.33 2.55
CA PRO A 40 13.33 -11.67 2.23
C PRO A 40 14.23 -10.43 2.25
N GLU A 41 15.41 -10.53 2.85
CA GLU A 41 16.39 -9.43 2.89
C GLU A 41 16.98 -9.10 1.50
N THR A 42 16.79 -9.99 0.53
CA THR A 42 17.15 -9.77 -0.88
C THR A 42 16.20 -8.80 -1.59
N CYS A 43 15.00 -8.57 -1.04
CA CYS A 43 14.04 -7.62 -1.60
C CYS A 43 14.54 -6.17 -1.46
N ASN A 44 14.20 -5.34 -2.45
CA ASN A 44 14.30 -3.89 -2.33
C ASN A 44 13.05 -3.37 -1.57
N ILE A 45 13.18 -3.19 -0.25
CA ILE A 45 12.05 -2.86 0.63
C ILE A 45 12.04 -1.35 0.91
N ILE A 46 10.91 -0.70 0.59
CA ILE A 46 10.61 0.68 0.95
C ILE A 46 9.42 0.65 1.91
N ALA A 47 9.66 0.99 3.17
CA ALA A 47 8.65 0.91 4.23
C ALA A 47 8.32 2.30 4.76
N ILE A 48 7.04 2.62 4.88
CA ILE A 48 6.56 3.94 5.25
C ILE A 48 5.62 3.83 6.47
N ASP A 49 5.87 4.67 7.48
CA ASP A 49 5.00 4.82 8.64
C ASP A 49 5.29 6.14 9.35
N ASN A 50 4.28 6.79 9.89
CA ASN A 50 4.44 8.06 10.62
C ASN A 50 4.36 7.93 12.14
N SER A 51 4.24 6.70 12.67
CA SER A 51 4.20 6.50 14.12
C SER A 51 5.57 6.74 14.77
N PRO A 52 5.62 7.36 15.95
CA PRO A 52 6.89 7.62 16.64
C PRO A 52 7.67 6.33 17.00
N GLU A 53 6.96 5.24 17.23
CA GLU A 53 7.56 3.93 17.55
C GLU A 53 8.25 3.31 16.35
N ALA A 54 7.74 3.57 15.13
CA ALA A 54 8.30 3.03 13.90
C ALA A 54 9.74 3.46 13.71
N SER A 55 10.06 4.74 13.89
CA SER A 55 11.39 5.29 13.65
C SER A 55 12.48 4.49 14.36
N LYS A 56 12.34 4.28 15.67
CA LYS A 56 13.34 3.57 16.49
C LYS A 56 13.55 2.11 16.11
N GLU A 57 12.47 1.45 15.68
CA GLU A 57 12.52 0.01 15.37
C GLU A 57 12.96 -0.24 13.93
N MET A 58 12.57 0.62 12.99
CA MET A 58 12.91 0.47 11.59
C MET A 58 14.36 0.87 11.29
N GLU A 59 14.94 1.82 12.02
CA GLU A 59 16.36 2.18 11.93
C GLU A 59 17.31 1.00 12.21
N LYS A 60 16.84 -0.03 12.92
CA LYS A 60 17.60 -1.27 13.19
C LYS A 60 17.66 -2.20 11.98
N LEU A 61 16.84 -1.97 10.94
CA LEU A 61 16.76 -2.78 9.75
C LEU A 61 17.54 -2.12 8.60
N SER A 62 18.85 -2.33 8.58
CA SER A 62 19.75 -1.68 7.62
C SER A 62 19.48 -2.04 6.15
N TYR A 63 18.74 -3.11 5.89
CA TYR A 63 18.35 -3.55 4.55
C TYR A 63 17.02 -2.94 4.07
N VAL A 64 16.36 -2.11 4.92
CA VAL A 64 15.07 -1.46 4.60
C VAL A 64 15.29 0.03 4.37
N ASN A 65 14.76 0.56 3.28
CA ASN A 65 14.66 1.99 3.07
C ASN A 65 13.40 2.51 3.79
N PHE A 66 13.58 2.96 5.03
CA PHE A 66 12.50 3.44 5.87
C PHE A 66 12.27 4.94 5.69
N ILE A 67 11.00 5.33 5.52
CA ILE A 67 10.56 6.72 5.41
C ILE A 67 9.56 7.00 6.54
N ASN A 68 9.95 7.86 7.49
CA ASN A 68 9.08 8.24 8.61
C ASN A 68 8.17 9.40 8.20
N GLU A 69 7.11 9.09 7.47
CA GLU A 69 6.14 10.07 6.95
C GLU A 69 4.74 9.47 6.80
N ASP A 70 3.77 10.35 6.60
CA ASP A 70 2.38 9.97 6.36
C ASP A 70 2.18 9.56 4.89
N VAL A 71 1.70 8.35 4.67
CA VAL A 71 1.42 7.80 3.33
C VAL A 71 0.32 8.55 2.57
N ARG A 72 -0.44 9.42 3.25
CA ARG A 72 -1.49 10.24 2.67
C ARG A 72 -0.96 11.54 2.07
N LEU A 73 0.30 11.89 2.33
CA LEU A 73 0.93 13.10 1.81
C LEU A 73 1.46 12.88 0.39
N HIS A 74 1.18 13.85 -0.47
CA HIS A 74 1.73 13.90 -1.82
C HIS A 74 3.27 13.86 -1.83
N ASP A 75 3.90 14.61 -0.92
CA ASP A 75 5.36 14.67 -0.84
C ASP A 75 5.98 13.33 -0.47
N THR A 76 5.32 12.53 0.37
CA THR A 76 5.74 11.16 0.69
C THR A 76 5.72 10.27 -0.56
N LEU A 77 4.64 10.34 -1.34
CA LEU A 77 4.54 9.60 -2.60
C LEU A 77 5.64 10.01 -3.59
N LEU A 78 5.90 11.32 -3.73
CA LEU A 78 6.97 11.82 -4.60
C LEU A 78 8.37 11.39 -4.12
N LYS A 79 8.61 11.30 -2.82
CA LYS A 79 9.88 10.78 -2.28
C LYS A 79 10.09 9.32 -2.69
N VAL A 80 9.07 8.49 -2.54
CA VAL A 80 9.15 7.09 -2.97
C VAL A 80 9.30 6.99 -4.49
N PHE A 81 8.59 7.82 -5.25
CA PHE A 81 8.69 7.83 -6.73
C PHE A 81 10.10 8.20 -7.25
N LYS A 82 10.87 8.97 -6.47
CA LYS A 82 12.29 9.25 -6.77
C LYS A 82 13.21 8.05 -6.49
N ILE A 83 12.80 7.14 -5.61
CA ILE A 83 13.55 5.91 -5.27
C ILE A 83 13.24 4.81 -6.28
N THR A 84 11.95 4.60 -6.57
CA THR A 84 11.48 3.63 -7.54
C THR A 84 10.26 4.17 -8.27
N GLN A 85 10.09 3.80 -9.55
CA GLN A 85 8.95 4.21 -10.36
C GLN A 85 7.92 3.10 -10.54
N SER A 86 8.24 1.90 -10.08
CA SER A 86 7.36 0.73 -10.09
C SER A 86 7.67 -0.18 -8.92
N CYS A 87 6.76 -1.09 -8.59
CA CYS A 87 7.02 -2.14 -7.61
C CYS A 87 6.36 -3.46 -8.04
N ASP A 88 6.87 -4.57 -7.50
CA ASP A 88 6.25 -5.89 -7.69
C ASP A 88 5.11 -6.08 -6.70
N MET A 89 5.31 -5.61 -5.48
CA MET A 89 4.39 -5.77 -4.37
C MET A 89 4.05 -4.44 -3.72
N LEU A 90 2.75 -4.15 -3.56
CA LEU A 90 2.25 -3.06 -2.73
C LEU A 90 1.52 -3.66 -1.52
N LEU A 91 2.04 -3.42 -0.33
CA LEU A 91 1.51 -3.92 0.94
C LEU A 91 0.85 -2.77 1.70
N ILE A 92 -0.41 -2.93 2.11
CA ILE A 92 -1.18 -1.86 2.77
C ILE A 92 -1.79 -2.39 4.07
N ASP A 93 -1.33 -1.84 5.21
CA ASP A 93 -1.84 -2.13 6.55
C ASP A 93 -1.99 -0.86 7.38
N LEU A 94 -2.99 -0.05 7.04
CA LEU A 94 -3.25 1.22 7.69
C LEU A 94 -4.34 1.10 8.74
N GLY A 95 -4.15 1.79 9.88
CA GLY A 95 -5.19 1.95 10.92
C GLY A 95 -5.71 0.64 11.51
N GLY A 96 -4.92 -0.44 11.51
CA GLY A 96 -5.30 -1.71 12.12
C GLY A 96 -6.45 -2.45 11.42
N GLY A 97 -6.75 -2.10 10.16
CA GLY A 97 -7.80 -2.75 9.37
C GLY A 97 -9.15 -2.01 9.41
N TYR A 98 -9.16 -0.78 9.90
CA TYR A 98 -10.30 0.14 9.90
C TYR A 98 -10.15 1.23 8.83
N HIS A 99 -11.09 2.16 8.74
CA HIS A 99 -11.08 3.28 7.79
C HIS A 99 -10.99 2.83 6.32
N PRO A 100 -11.99 2.08 5.80
CA PRO A 100 -11.96 1.55 4.44
C PRO A 100 -11.91 2.63 3.36
N ASP A 101 -12.49 3.80 3.61
CA ASP A 101 -12.46 4.99 2.77
C ASP A 101 -11.02 5.48 2.54
N THR A 102 -10.28 5.69 3.62
CA THR A 102 -8.88 6.11 3.59
C THR A 102 -8.00 5.05 2.91
N VAL A 103 -8.17 3.79 3.30
CA VAL A 103 -7.38 2.68 2.76
C VAL A 103 -7.62 2.51 1.26
N PHE A 104 -8.86 2.60 0.80
CA PHE A 104 -9.18 2.52 -0.63
C PHE A 104 -8.57 3.68 -1.42
N LYS A 105 -8.65 4.91 -0.88
CA LYS A 105 -8.06 6.08 -1.54
C LYS A 105 -6.54 5.98 -1.65
N VAL A 106 -5.86 5.60 -0.57
CA VAL A 106 -4.41 5.35 -0.56
C VAL A 106 -4.05 4.23 -1.55
N PHE A 107 -4.76 3.09 -1.50
CA PHE A 107 -4.57 2.02 -2.46
C PHE A 107 -4.67 2.52 -3.91
N TYR A 108 -5.75 3.24 -4.24
CA TYR A 108 -5.98 3.70 -5.60
C TYR A 108 -4.85 4.60 -6.11
N ILE A 109 -4.41 5.58 -5.31
CA ILE A 109 -3.36 6.53 -5.67
C ILE A 109 -2.00 5.82 -5.79
N TRP A 110 -1.61 5.03 -4.79
CA TRP A 110 -0.31 4.36 -4.78
C TRP A 110 -0.23 3.27 -5.86
N SER A 111 -1.27 2.45 -6.01
CA SER A 111 -1.26 1.38 -7.00
C SER A 111 -1.29 1.92 -8.43
N SER A 112 -2.03 2.98 -8.71
CA SER A 112 -2.03 3.61 -10.03
C SER A 112 -0.70 4.30 -10.37
N THR A 113 0.04 4.74 -9.35
CA THR A 113 1.36 5.36 -9.51
C THR A 113 2.45 4.32 -9.77
N PHE A 114 2.53 3.28 -8.93
CA PHE A 114 3.62 2.31 -8.95
C PHE A 114 3.33 1.03 -9.74
N LYS A 115 2.12 0.84 -10.22
CA LYS A 115 1.68 -0.28 -11.09
C LYS A 115 2.14 -1.66 -10.58
N PRO A 116 1.84 -2.03 -9.31
CA PRO A 116 2.27 -3.28 -8.73
C PRO A 116 1.70 -4.50 -9.47
N THR A 117 2.48 -5.57 -9.55
CA THR A 117 1.98 -6.88 -10.01
C THR A 117 0.95 -7.44 -9.01
N HIS A 118 1.22 -7.25 -7.72
CA HIS A 118 0.32 -7.67 -6.65
C HIS A 118 0.13 -6.57 -5.62
N THR A 119 -1.09 -6.42 -5.11
CA THR A 119 -1.40 -5.60 -3.94
C THR A 119 -2.08 -6.46 -2.88
N ILE A 120 -1.62 -6.37 -1.64
CA ILE A 120 -2.24 -7.04 -0.49
C ILE A 120 -2.68 -5.96 0.50
N ILE A 121 -3.95 -5.97 0.84
CA ILE A 121 -4.57 -4.95 1.70
C ILE A 121 -5.16 -5.63 2.92
N ARG A 122 -4.76 -5.23 4.11
CA ARG A 122 -5.44 -5.62 5.35
C ARG A 122 -6.49 -4.57 5.72
N ASN A 123 -7.75 -4.88 5.43
CA ASN A 123 -8.87 -4.01 5.82
C ASN A 123 -10.19 -4.79 5.90
N ARG A 124 -10.82 -4.76 7.09
CA ARG A 124 -12.09 -5.47 7.35
C ARG A 124 -13.25 -4.87 6.60
N GLY A 125 -13.36 -3.54 6.58
CA GLY A 125 -14.46 -2.84 5.93
C GLY A 125 -14.48 -3.07 4.42
N LEU A 126 -13.31 -3.05 3.77
CA LEU A 126 -13.22 -3.36 2.33
C LEU A 126 -13.58 -4.82 2.05
N LEU A 127 -13.14 -5.76 2.89
CA LEU A 127 -13.49 -7.17 2.71
C LEU A 127 -14.99 -7.41 2.95
N GLU A 128 -15.57 -6.77 3.96
CA GLU A 128 -17.00 -6.83 4.22
C GLU A 128 -17.81 -6.26 3.05
N PHE A 129 -17.40 -5.09 2.54
CA PHE A 129 -18.01 -4.49 1.35
C PHE A 129 -17.94 -5.43 0.15
N PHE A 130 -16.75 -5.99 -0.13
CA PHE A 130 -16.55 -6.92 -1.24
C PHE A 130 -17.46 -8.16 -1.15
N ASN A 131 -17.60 -8.73 0.05
CA ASN A 131 -18.43 -9.93 0.28
C ASN A 131 -19.94 -9.63 0.27
N SER A 132 -20.32 -8.40 0.58
CA SER A 132 -21.73 -7.98 0.65
C SER A 132 -22.24 -7.37 -0.66
N ALA A 133 -21.34 -6.96 -1.56
CA ALA A 133 -21.70 -6.33 -2.82
C ALA A 133 -22.07 -7.37 -3.89
N GLU A 134 -23.13 -7.06 -4.65
CA GLU A 134 -23.48 -7.76 -5.89
C GLU A 134 -23.04 -6.92 -7.10
N GLY A 135 -22.91 -7.52 -8.26
CA GLY A 135 -22.59 -6.79 -9.49
C GLY A 135 -21.28 -7.20 -10.14
N LYS A 136 -20.87 -8.46 -9.95
CA LYS A 136 -19.68 -9.02 -10.60
C LYS A 136 -19.83 -8.98 -12.12
N CYS A 137 -18.89 -8.30 -12.79
CA CYS A 137 -18.82 -8.24 -14.24
C CYS A 137 -17.39 -8.49 -14.69
N GLU A 138 -17.15 -9.59 -15.40
CA GLU A 138 -15.81 -10.02 -15.81
C GLU A 138 -15.07 -8.97 -16.67
N LYS A 139 -15.82 -8.17 -17.44
CA LYS A 139 -15.25 -7.09 -18.25
C LYS A 139 -14.48 -6.05 -17.41
N TYR A 140 -14.83 -5.91 -16.13
CA TYR A 140 -14.25 -4.92 -15.22
C TYR A 140 -13.39 -5.55 -14.12
N VAL A 141 -12.90 -6.76 -14.31
CA VAL A 141 -11.97 -7.42 -13.39
C VAL A 141 -10.54 -7.06 -13.77
N SER A 142 -9.79 -6.48 -12.83
CA SER A 142 -8.35 -6.31 -12.98
C SER A 142 -7.63 -7.61 -12.58
N HIS A 143 -6.69 -8.04 -13.39
CA HIS A 143 -5.78 -9.14 -13.09
C HIS A 143 -4.45 -8.67 -12.51
N GLU A 144 -4.23 -7.36 -12.49
CA GLU A 144 -3.05 -6.69 -11.95
C GLU A 144 -3.24 -6.30 -10.48
N GLY A 145 -2.19 -5.81 -9.84
CA GLY A 145 -2.25 -5.27 -8.48
C GLY A 145 -2.84 -3.87 -8.37
N PHE A 146 -3.37 -3.32 -9.45
CA PHE A 146 -3.99 -1.99 -9.53
C PHE A 146 -5.28 -2.04 -10.33
N LEU A 147 -6.08 -0.99 -10.22
CA LEU A 147 -7.28 -0.82 -11.04
C LEU A 147 -6.98 0.08 -12.24
N GLU A 148 -7.50 -0.29 -13.40
CA GLU A 148 -7.46 0.58 -14.56
C GLU A 148 -8.37 1.79 -14.35
N SER A 149 -7.85 2.98 -14.63
CA SER A 149 -8.56 4.24 -14.42
C SER A 149 -9.26 4.77 -15.67
N TYR A 150 -9.63 3.93 -16.61
CA TYR A 150 -10.43 4.28 -17.80
C TYR A 150 -10.13 5.67 -18.40
N HIS A 151 -8.91 5.94 -18.81
CA HIS A 151 -8.47 7.21 -19.37
C HIS A 151 -8.35 8.39 -18.39
N ASP A 152 -8.80 8.26 -17.17
CA ASP A 152 -8.44 9.18 -16.10
C ASP A 152 -7.06 8.82 -15.58
N SER A 153 -6.21 8.53 -16.51
CA SER A 153 -4.89 8.03 -16.28
C SER A 153 -3.96 9.18 -16.08
N GLY A 154 -3.65 9.48 -14.90
CA GLY A 154 -2.55 10.38 -14.67
C GLY A 154 -2.31 10.60 -13.22
N ILE A 155 -1.06 10.45 -12.82
CA ILE A 155 -0.55 10.91 -11.54
C ILE A 155 -1.04 12.34 -11.21
N PRO A 156 -1.04 13.33 -12.12
CA PRO A 156 -1.41 14.70 -11.78
C PRO A 156 -2.80 14.92 -11.20
N PRO A 157 -3.90 14.37 -11.75
CA PRO A 157 -5.22 14.52 -11.13
C PRO A 157 -5.33 13.82 -9.77
N GLN A 158 -4.79 12.63 -9.65
CA GLN A 158 -4.81 11.83 -8.41
C GLN A 158 -3.98 12.50 -7.31
N ILE A 159 -2.82 12.99 -7.65
CA ILE A 159 -1.96 13.76 -6.74
C ILE A 159 -2.68 15.04 -6.28
N LYS A 160 -3.30 15.77 -7.19
CA LYS A 160 -4.03 16.99 -6.88
C LYS A 160 -5.21 16.74 -5.94
N GLU A 161 -5.97 15.69 -6.19
CA GLU A 161 -7.06 15.27 -5.30
C GLU A 161 -6.53 14.81 -3.94
N PHE A 162 -5.42 14.10 -3.92
CA PHE A 162 -4.78 13.63 -2.68
C PHE A 162 -4.28 14.79 -1.83
N SER A 163 -3.66 15.80 -2.43
CA SER A 163 -3.23 16.99 -1.73
C SER A 163 -4.40 17.73 -1.09
N LEU A 164 -5.51 17.92 -1.81
CA LEU A 164 -6.72 18.53 -1.28
C LEU A 164 -7.32 17.75 -0.10
N TRP A 165 -7.30 16.44 -0.20
CA TRP A 165 -7.79 15.56 0.86
C TRP A 165 -6.90 15.59 2.10
N THR A 166 -5.59 15.73 1.93
CA THR A 166 -4.62 15.80 3.04
C THR A 166 -4.71 17.14 3.78
N ASP A 167 -4.82 18.25 3.05
CA ASP A 167 -4.97 19.59 3.62
C ASP A 167 -6.20 19.71 4.55
N SER A 168 -7.22 18.89 4.32
CA SER A 168 -8.41 18.86 5.17
C SER A 168 -8.17 18.20 6.53
N LEU A 169 -7.06 17.49 6.73
CA LEU A 169 -6.69 16.80 7.97
C LEU A 169 -5.80 17.65 8.88
N GLU A 170 -5.21 18.72 8.37
CA GLU A 170 -4.36 19.65 9.14
C GLU A 170 -5.17 20.77 9.83
N LYS A 171 -6.49 20.77 9.68
CA LYS A 171 -7.44 21.70 10.34
C LYS A 171 -8.20 21.01 11.47
#